data_cdb5d1604e52aedd7e24a68e1baa1e0a
#
_entry.id   cdb5d1604e52aedd7e24a68e1baa1e0a
#
_cell.length_a   1.000
_cell.length_b   1.000
_cell.length_c   1.000
_cell.angle_alpha   90.00
_cell.angle_beta   90.00
_cell.angle_gamma   90.00
#
_symmetry.space_group_name_H-M   'P 1'
#
loop_
_entity.id
_entity.type
_entity.pdbx_description
1 polymer ?
#
loop_
_entity_poly.entity_id
_entity_poly.type
_entity_poly.pdbx_seq_one_letter_code
_entity_poly.pdbx_strand_id
1 'polypeptide(L)'
;MSAADAMLPPRSVEEIRESLTVTEKGQTANTIGNCQTVFCQDPLLKGAICLNLLTDRVDIVRDLGWRRSTSALTDTDVKYLLLYFEQNYGLTSEKKLTAALSIVANENCYHPIQDALNALVWDGQPRIRSCLHHFLGAEVSDYVEEMFRHFLLGAVRRVFHPGSKYEEMLCLVAVSYTHLTLPTNSLV
;
A
#
# COMPACT_ATOMS: atom_id res chain seq x y z
N MET A 1 -7.46 9.12 11.04
CA MET A 1 -8.75 8.52 11.50
C MET A 1 -8.58 8.00 12.91
N SER A 2 -9.48 8.36 13.83
CA SER A 2 -9.46 7.81 15.19
C SER A 2 -9.85 6.32 15.13
N ALA A 3 -9.25 5.49 16.01
CA ALA A 3 -9.62 4.06 16.14
C ALA A 3 -11.12 3.83 16.40
N ALA A 4 -11.86 4.85 16.83
CA ALA A 4 -13.30 4.83 17.03
C ALA A 4 -14.12 4.83 15.72
N ASP A 5 -13.60 5.42 14.63
CA ASP A 5 -14.27 5.44 13.33
C ASP A 5 -14.23 4.09 12.59
N ALA A 6 -13.29 3.22 12.95
CA ALA A 6 -13.17 1.90 12.36
C ALA A 6 -14.23 0.89 12.87
N MET A 7 -14.89 1.17 13.99
CA MET A 7 -15.82 0.24 14.67
C MET A 7 -17.31 0.51 14.37
N LEU A 8 -17.66 1.59 13.66
CA LEU A 8 -19.04 1.82 13.28
C LEU A 8 -19.44 0.85 12.15
N PRO A 9 -20.65 0.23 12.24
CA PRO A 9 -21.14 -0.62 11.16
C PRO A 9 -21.24 0.18 9.87
N PRO A 10 -21.00 -0.44 8.69
CA PRO A 10 -21.15 0.23 7.41
C PRO A 10 -22.59 0.74 7.27
N ARG A 11 -22.74 2.03 6.94
CA ARG A 11 -24.05 2.65 6.69
C ARG A 11 -24.58 2.18 5.34
N SER A 12 -25.90 2.13 5.20
CA SER A 12 -26.51 1.88 3.90
C SER A 12 -26.32 3.09 2.95
N VAL A 13 -26.44 2.85 1.65
CA VAL A 13 -26.35 3.92 0.63
C VAL A 13 -27.40 5.01 0.89
N GLU A 14 -28.60 4.60 1.33
CA GLU A 14 -29.70 5.51 1.65
C GLU A 14 -29.36 6.41 2.85
N GLU A 15 -28.85 5.85 3.95
CA GLU A 15 -28.43 6.61 5.14
C GLU A 15 -27.31 7.60 4.82
N ILE A 16 -26.36 7.20 3.96
CA ILE A 16 -25.30 8.10 3.52
C ILE A 16 -25.88 9.24 2.68
N ARG A 17 -26.79 8.93 1.74
CA ARG A 17 -27.45 9.92 0.89
C ARG A 17 -28.20 10.97 1.71
N GLU A 18 -28.90 10.56 2.77
CA GLU A 18 -29.61 11.46 3.68
C GLU A 18 -28.66 12.37 4.48
N SER A 19 -27.45 11.91 4.74
CA SER A 19 -26.43 12.69 5.46
C SER A 19 -25.70 13.73 4.60
N LEU A 20 -25.84 13.66 3.26
CA LEU A 20 -25.17 14.58 2.34
C LEU A 20 -25.85 15.96 2.35
N THR A 21 -25.03 17.00 2.20
CA THR A 21 -25.55 18.36 2.02
C THR A 21 -26.27 18.50 0.69
N VAL A 22 -27.44 19.16 0.72
CA VAL A 22 -28.28 19.40 -0.46
C VAL A 22 -28.23 20.86 -0.87
N THR A 23 -28.56 21.14 -2.13
CA THR A 23 -28.73 22.49 -2.67
C THR A 23 -30.12 23.01 -2.30
N GLU A 24 -30.39 24.32 -2.46
CA GLU A 24 -31.72 24.94 -2.29
C GLU A 24 -32.82 24.27 -3.13
N LYS A 25 -32.44 23.58 -4.20
CA LYS A 25 -33.35 22.81 -5.09
C LYS A 25 -33.58 21.38 -4.64
N GLY A 26 -33.06 20.96 -3.47
CA GLY A 26 -33.22 19.60 -2.94
C GLY A 26 -32.34 18.53 -3.63
N GLN A 27 -31.41 18.92 -4.50
CA GLN A 27 -30.46 17.99 -5.12
C GLN A 27 -29.19 17.91 -4.29
N THR A 28 -28.50 16.74 -4.32
CA THR A 28 -27.20 16.57 -3.65
C THR A 28 -26.19 17.62 -4.16
N ALA A 29 -25.59 18.37 -3.25
CA ALA A 29 -24.62 19.39 -3.61
C ALA A 29 -23.29 18.74 -4.04
N ASN A 30 -22.79 19.09 -5.22
CA ASN A 30 -21.47 18.66 -5.70
C ASN A 30 -20.36 19.39 -4.93
N THR A 31 -20.02 18.89 -3.73
CA THR A 31 -18.94 19.43 -2.87
C THR A 31 -17.86 18.40 -2.62
N ILE A 32 -16.66 18.85 -2.30
CA ILE A 32 -15.56 17.95 -1.89
C ILE A 32 -15.95 17.19 -0.62
N GLY A 33 -16.62 17.85 0.34
CA GLY A 33 -17.06 17.25 1.59
C GLY A 33 -18.05 16.10 1.38
N ASN A 34 -19.04 16.25 0.48
CA ASN A 34 -19.97 15.17 0.17
C ASN A 34 -19.23 13.98 -0.47
N CYS A 35 -18.29 14.24 -1.41
CA CYS A 35 -17.46 13.17 -1.98
C CYS A 35 -16.62 12.47 -0.92
N GLN A 36 -16.00 13.22 0.00
CA GLN A 36 -15.22 12.66 1.11
C GLN A 36 -16.09 11.82 2.05
N THR A 37 -17.27 12.29 2.39
CA THR A 37 -18.25 11.54 3.22
C THR A 37 -18.55 10.19 2.57
N VAL A 38 -18.82 10.16 1.27
CA VAL A 38 -19.07 8.91 0.53
C VAL A 38 -17.86 7.99 0.58
N PHE A 39 -16.65 8.47 0.28
CA PHE A 39 -15.44 7.64 0.36
C PHE A 39 -15.19 7.05 1.74
N CYS A 40 -15.51 7.79 2.81
CA CYS A 40 -15.28 7.36 4.19
C CYS A 40 -16.36 6.43 4.75
N GLN A 41 -17.59 6.49 4.26
CA GLN A 41 -18.72 5.80 4.86
C GLN A 41 -19.32 4.69 3.99
N ASP A 42 -19.19 4.77 2.67
CA ASP A 42 -19.71 3.77 1.74
C ASP A 42 -19.05 2.39 1.96
N PRO A 43 -19.84 1.32 2.11
CA PRO A 43 -19.32 -0.02 2.38
C PRO A 43 -18.32 -0.55 1.33
N LEU A 44 -18.50 -0.16 0.06
CA LEU A 44 -17.60 -0.55 -1.04
C LEU A 44 -16.29 0.25 -1.01
N LEU A 45 -16.38 1.54 -0.69
CA LEU A 45 -15.28 2.50 -0.85
C LEU A 45 -14.46 2.71 0.43
N LYS A 46 -15.04 2.47 1.61
CA LYS A 46 -14.39 2.68 2.90
C LYS A 46 -13.09 1.89 3.00
N GLY A 47 -11.97 2.61 3.11
CA GLY A 47 -10.63 2.01 3.20
C GLY A 47 -10.13 1.36 1.91
N ALA A 48 -10.82 1.58 0.77
CA ALA A 48 -10.38 1.03 -0.51
C ALA A 48 -9.31 1.88 -1.20
N ILE A 49 -9.27 3.18 -0.91
CA ILE A 49 -8.39 4.17 -1.53
C ILE A 49 -7.28 4.51 -0.54
N CYS A 50 -6.03 4.22 -0.88
CA CYS A 50 -4.87 4.42 -0.02
C CYS A 50 -3.70 5.03 -0.80
N LEU A 51 -2.91 5.88 -0.15
CA LEU A 51 -1.65 6.36 -0.70
C LEU A 51 -0.52 5.38 -0.34
N ASN A 52 0.15 4.85 -1.35
CA ASN A 52 1.32 4.02 -1.19
C ASN A 52 2.56 4.90 -1.03
N LEU A 53 3.09 4.98 0.18
CA LEU A 53 4.24 5.84 0.52
C LEU A 53 5.56 5.40 -0.13
N LEU A 54 5.64 4.14 -0.61
CA LEU A 54 6.83 3.65 -1.30
C LEU A 54 6.90 4.14 -2.75
N THR A 55 5.75 4.20 -3.42
CA THR A 55 5.66 4.56 -4.85
C THR A 55 5.15 5.96 -5.09
N ASP A 56 4.68 6.64 -4.03
CA ASP A 56 4.01 7.95 -4.06
C ASP A 56 2.81 7.96 -5.03
N ARG A 57 2.04 6.86 -5.04
CA ARG A 57 0.87 6.68 -5.89
C ARG A 57 -0.34 6.25 -5.08
N VAL A 58 -1.52 6.65 -5.56
CA VAL A 58 -2.78 6.17 -5.00
C VAL A 58 -3.03 4.75 -5.49
N ASP A 59 -3.29 3.85 -4.55
CA ASP A 59 -3.66 2.46 -4.81
C ASP A 59 -5.12 2.21 -4.41
N ILE A 60 -5.77 1.32 -5.14
CA ILE A 60 -7.04 0.72 -4.76
C ILE A 60 -6.74 -0.67 -4.22
N VAL A 61 -6.90 -0.85 -2.90
CA VAL A 61 -6.49 -2.06 -2.16
C VAL A 61 -7.61 -3.08 -1.98
N ARG A 62 -8.83 -2.78 -2.48
CA ARG A 62 -10.01 -3.67 -2.42
C ARG A 62 -10.60 -3.87 -3.81
N ASP A 63 -11.35 -4.97 -3.97
CA ASP A 63 -12.16 -5.17 -5.17
C ASP A 63 -13.36 -4.23 -5.14
N LEU A 64 -13.50 -3.43 -6.19
CA LEU A 64 -14.60 -2.48 -6.38
C LEU A 64 -15.63 -2.96 -7.41
N GLY A 65 -15.56 -4.21 -7.83
CA GLY A 65 -16.54 -4.85 -8.73
C GLY A 65 -16.30 -4.62 -10.22
N TRP A 66 -15.17 -4.01 -10.64
CA TRP A 66 -14.77 -3.92 -12.04
C TRP A 66 -13.35 -4.45 -12.29
N ARG A 67 -13.10 -4.89 -13.50
CA ARG A 67 -11.81 -5.50 -13.88
C ARG A 67 -10.68 -4.47 -13.82
N ARG A 68 -9.62 -4.83 -13.11
CA ARG A 68 -8.39 -4.05 -12.96
C ARG A 68 -7.17 -4.93 -13.23
N SER A 69 -6.10 -4.36 -13.74
CA SER A 69 -4.83 -5.06 -14.03
C SER A 69 -3.72 -4.75 -13.00
N THR A 70 -3.86 -3.64 -12.27
CA THR A 70 -2.86 -3.17 -11.30
C THR A 70 -3.56 -2.66 -10.04
N SER A 71 -2.83 -2.53 -8.93
CA SER A 71 -3.31 -1.86 -7.71
C SER A 71 -3.38 -0.34 -7.88
N ALA A 72 -2.51 0.23 -8.70
CA ALA A 72 -2.46 1.67 -8.90
C ALA A 72 -3.74 2.22 -9.54
N LEU A 73 -4.22 3.35 -9.02
CA LEU A 73 -5.37 4.07 -9.55
C LEU A 73 -5.09 4.50 -10.99
N THR A 74 -6.04 4.25 -11.88
CA THR A 74 -5.99 4.64 -13.29
C THR A 74 -7.10 5.64 -13.63
N ASP A 75 -6.98 6.34 -14.76
CA ASP A 75 -8.04 7.24 -15.24
C ASP A 75 -9.36 6.48 -15.49
N THR A 76 -9.28 5.22 -15.87
CA THR A 76 -10.45 4.35 -16.04
C THR A 76 -11.15 4.11 -14.69
N ASP A 77 -10.39 3.88 -13.62
CA ASP A 77 -10.95 3.72 -12.26
C ASP A 77 -11.68 4.99 -11.83
N VAL A 78 -11.12 6.18 -12.12
CA VAL A 78 -11.78 7.46 -11.82
C VAL A 78 -13.13 7.58 -12.54
N LYS A 79 -13.24 7.09 -13.78
CA LYS A 79 -14.52 7.10 -14.53
C LYS A 79 -15.54 6.12 -13.92
N TYR A 80 -15.12 4.92 -13.50
CA TYR A 80 -16.00 3.99 -12.79
C TYR A 80 -16.45 4.54 -11.43
N LEU A 81 -15.56 5.17 -10.69
CA LEU A 81 -15.91 5.85 -9.45
C LEU A 81 -16.92 6.98 -9.69
N LEU A 82 -16.70 7.81 -10.73
CA LEU A 82 -17.64 8.88 -11.08
C LEU A 82 -19.02 8.34 -11.42
N LEU A 83 -19.09 7.28 -12.23
CA LEU A 83 -20.34 6.60 -12.56
C LEU A 83 -21.04 6.08 -11.31
N TYR A 84 -20.30 5.45 -10.39
CA TYR A 84 -20.83 4.96 -9.13
C TYR A 84 -21.39 6.09 -8.26
N PHE A 85 -20.67 7.21 -8.16
CA PHE A 85 -21.08 8.40 -7.40
C PHE A 85 -22.35 9.06 -8.01
N GLU A 86 -22.42 9.11 -9.33
CA GLU A 86 -23.59 9.65 -10.04
C GLU A 86 -24.83 8.79 -9.79
N GLN A 87 -24.72 7.47 -9.96
CA GLN A 87 -25.84 6.55 -9.82
C GLN A 87 -26.39 6.46 -8.39
N ASN A 88 -25.49 6.41 -7.40
CA ASN A 88 -25.89 6.18 -6.02
C ASN A 88 -26.10 7.47 -5.22
N TYR A 89 -25.41 8.55 -5.54
CA TYR A 89 -25.39 9.77 -4.71
C TYR A 89 -25.76 11.06 -5.47
N GLY A 90 -25.90 11.00 -6.79
CA GLY A 90 -26.16 12.19 -7.62
C GLY A 90 -24.97 13.15 -7.71
N LEU A 91 -23.77 12.69 -7.43
CA LEU A 91 -22.52 13.48 -7.48
C LEU A 91 -21.85 13.31 -8.85
N THR A 92 -21.85 14.36 -9.67
CA THR A 92 -21.44 14.30 -11.09
C THR A 92 -20.13 15.04 -11.38
N SER A 93 -19.52 15.69 -10.38
CA SER A 93 -18.33 16.52 -10.58
C SER A 93 -17.03 15.73 -10.43
N GLU A 94 -16.42 15.32 -11.54
CA GLU A 94 -15.12 14.62 -11.54
C GLU A 94 -14.02 15.41 -10.80
N LYS A 95 -13.98 16.74 -10.98
CA LYS A 95 -13.00 17.60 -10.30
C LYS A 95 -13.14 17.56 -8.77
N LYS A 96 -14.35 17.49 -8.24
CA LYS A 96 -14.59 17.40 -6.80
C LYS A 96 -14.32 16.00 -6.27
N LEU A 97 -14.66 14.98 -7.06
CA LEU A 97 -14.38 13.59 -6.75
C LEU A 97 -12.86 13.35 -6.66
N THR A 98 -12.07 13.79 -7.65
CA THR A 98 -10.61 13.60 -7.62
C THR A 98 -9.93 14.37 -6.50
N ALA A 99 -10.42 15.57 -6.16
CA ALA A 99 -9.92 16.31 -5.01
C ALA A 99 -10.19 15.58 -3.68
N ALA A 100 -11.41 15.06 -3.48
CA ALA A 100 -11.77 14.27 -2.30
C ALA A 100 -10.97 12.96 -2.24
N LEU A 101 -10.81 12.28 -3.38
CA LEU A 101 -10.02 11.05 -3.51
C LEU A 101 -8.59 11.25 -3.04
N SER A 102 -7.93 12.34 -3.46
CA SER A 102 -6.56 12.66 -3.04
C SER A 102 -6.45 12.90 -1.54
N ILE A 103 -7.44 13.59 -0.94
CA ILE A 103 -7.50 13.82 0.51
C ILE A 103 -7.63 12.49 1.25
N VAL A 104 -8.62 11.67 0.87
CA VAL A 104 -8.89 10.37 1.51
C VAL A 104 -7.72 9.40 1.35
N ALA A 105 -7.08 9.37 0.17
CA ALA A 105 -5.90 8.55 -0.05
C ALA A 105 -4.76 8.94 0.91
N ASN A 106 -4.52 10.23 1.11
CA ASN A 106 -3.49 10.73 2.01
C ASN A 106 -3.81 10.44 3.49
N GLU A 107 -5.09 10.47 3.88
CA GLU A 107 -5.53 10.08 5.23
C GLU A 107 -5.35 8.58 5.49
N ASN A 108 -5.43 7.74 4.44
CA ASN A 108 -5.29 6.29 4.49
C ASN A 108 -3.95 5.83 3.90
N CYS A 109 -2.85 6.50 4.20
CA CYS A 109 -1.55 6.11 3.69
C CYS A 109 -1.04 4.81 4.32
N TYR A 110 -0.25 4.04 3.57
CA TYR A 110 0.40 2.82 4.00
C TYR A 110 1.79 2.69 3.36
N HIS A 111 2.66 1.91 4.00
CA HIS A 111 3.99 1.63 3.47
C HIS A 111 4.21 0.11 3.42
N PRO A 112 4.14 -0.53 2.23
CA PRO A 112 4.06 -1.99 2.13
C PRO A 112 5.25 -2.71 2.77
N ILE A 113 6.47 -2.15 2.67
CA ILE A 113 7.66 -2.77 3.28
C ILE A 113 7.69 -2.56 4.79
N GLN A 114 7.36 -1.37 5.30
CA GLN A 114 7.30 -1.12 6.75
C GLN A 114 6.23 -2.00 7.41
N ASP A 115 5.05 -2.08 6.79
CA ASP A 115 3.94 -2.89 7.29
C ASP A 115 4.31 -4.37 7.32
N ALA A 116 4.96 -4.88 6.25
CA ALA A 116 5.45 -6.25 6.19
C ALA A 116 6.52 -6.52 7.27
N LEU A 117 7.47 -5.61 7.47
CA LEU A 117 8.51 -5.75 8.50
C LEU A 117 7.92 -5.70 9.91
N ASN A 118 6.96 -4.80 10.16
CA ASN A 118 6.28 -4.68 11.45
C ASN A 118 5.40 -5.89 11.79
N ALA A 119 4.91 -6.60 10.77
CA ALA A 119 4.12 -7.82 10.95
C ALA A 119 4.97 -9.06 11.28
N LEU A 120 6.30 -8.98 11.10
CA LEU A 120 7.19 -10.10 11.40
C LEU A 120 7.30 -10.33 12.91
N VAL A 121 7.14 -11.58 13.31
CA VAL A 121 7.39 -12.04 14.67
C VAL A 121 8.61 -12.96 14.66
N TRP A 122 9.60 -12.65 15.48
CA TRP A 122 10.79 -13.48 15.58
C TRP A 122 10.46 -14.81 16.30
N ASP A 123 10.83 -15.91 15.66
CA ASP A 123 10.62 -17.26 16.17
C ASP A 123 11.78 -17.80 17.03
N GLY A 124 12.77 -16.95 17.36
CA GLY A 124 13.92 -17.32 18.17
C GLY A 124 15.05 -18.01 17.42
N GLN A 125 14.96 -18.20 16.11
CA GLN A 125 15.99 -18.92 15.32
C GLN A 125 17.03 -17.94 14.73
N PRO A 126 18.34 -18.07 15.05
CA PRO A 126 19.42 -17.19 14.61
C PRO A 126 19.84 -17.53 13.16
N ARG A 127 19.01 -17.16 12.15
CA ARG A 127 19.24 -17.51 10.76
C ARG A 127 20.39 -16.74 10.08
N ILE A 128 20.73 -15.55 10.58
CA ILE A 128 21.74 -14.67 9.96
C ILE A 128 23.09 -15.38 9.86
N ARG A 129 23.50 -16.11 10.90
CA ARG A 129 24.78 -16.80 10.98
C ARG A 129 24.99 -17.83 9.86
N SER A 130 23.94 -18.56 9.51
CA SER A 130 24.00 -19.64 8.52
C SER A 130 23.49 -19.24 7.13
N CYS A 131 22.92 -18.07 6.98
CA CYS A 131 22.22 -17.66 5.75
C CYS A 131 23.14 -17.66 4.53
N LEU A 132 24.28 -16.96 4.59
CA LEU A 132 25.20 -16.88 3.46
C LEU A 132 25.89 -18.24 3.19
N HIS A 133 26.13 -19.05 4.23
CA HIS A 133 26.62 -20.41 4.05
C HIS A 133 25.59 -21.29 3.32
N HIS A 134 24.35 -21.27 3.79
CA HIS A 134 23.29 -22.13 3.25
C HIS A 134 22.96 -21.82 1.78
N PHE A 135 22.87 -20.54 1.43
CA PHE A 135 22.44 -20.14 0.09
C PHE A 135 23.57 -19.91 -0.90
N LEU A 136 24.78 -19.56 -0.42
CA LEU A 136 25.90 -19.16 -1.27
C LEU A 136 27.19 -19.95 -1.02
N GLY A 137 27.19 -20.86 -0.04
CA GLY A 137 28.39 -21.67 0.29
C GLY A 137 29.48 -20.85 0.96
N ALA A 138 29.18 -19.65 1.50
CA ALA A 138 30.20 -18.84 2.18
C ALA A 138 30.71 -19.53 3.44
N GLU A 139 31.93 -19.22 3.86
CA GLU A 139 32.51 -19.74 5.11
C GLU A 139 31.70 -19.21 6.31
N VAL A 140 31.41 -20.08 7.29
CA VAL A 140 30.80 -19.70 8.54
C VAL A 140 31.84 -19.08 9.46
N SER A 141 31.85 -17.76 9.57
CA SER A 141 32.74 -17.01 10.47
C SER A 141 31.99 -15.83 11.08
N ASP A 142 32.50 -15.35 12.21
CA ASP A 142 31.92 -14.19 12.91
C ASP A 142 32.02 -12.94 12.02
N TYR A 143 33.04 -12.83 11.19
CA TYR A 143 33.18 -11.74 10.22
C TYR A 143 32.05 -11.75 9.18
N VAL A 144 31.77 -12.91 8.57
CA VAL A 144 30.72 -13.07 7.57
C VAL A 144 29.33 -12.80 8.17
N GLU A 145 29.10 -13.27 9.40
CA GLU A 145 27.87 -13.01 10.13
C GLU A 145 27.68 -11.50 10.38
N GLU A 146 28.70 -10.81 10.91
CA GLU A 146 28.61 -9.38 11.22
C GLU A 146 28.42 -8.53 9.96
N MET A 147 29.14 -8.82 8.86
CA MET A 147 29.00 -8.11 7.60
C MET A 147 27.59 -8.25 7.03
N PHE A 148 27.02 -9.45 7.07
CA PHE A 148 25.66 -9.68 6.60
C PHE A 148 24.61 -9.03 7.52
N ARG A 149 24.82 -9.08 8.83
CA ARG A 149 23.97 -8.41 9.81
C ARG A 149 23.96 -6.90 9.60
N HIS A 150 25.13 -6.29 9.39
CA HIS A 150 25.24 -4.86 9.06
C HIS A 150 24.49 -4.49 7.80
N PHE A 151 24.62 -5.28 6.74
CA PHE A 151 23.90 -5.07 5.48
C PHE A 151 22.39 -5.09 5.69
N LEU A 152 21.85 -6.08 6.41
CA LEU A 152 20.42 -6.17 6.70
C LEU A 152 19.92 -5.02 7.58
N LEU A 153 20.69 -4.66 8.62
CA LEU A 153 20.36 -3.51 9.47
C LEU A 153 20.32 -2.20 8.68
N GLY A 154 21.28 -2.01 7.76
CA GLY A 154 21.28 -0.85 6.86
C GLY A 154 20.07 -0.79 5.95
N ALA A 155 19.66 -1.93 5.40
CA ALA A 155 18.45 -2.05 4.57
C ALA A 155 17.19 -1.70 5.37
N VAL A 156 17.00 -2.29 6.55
CA VAL A 156 15.86 -2.01 7.44
C VAL A 156 15.85 -0.53 7.86
N ARG A 157 17.01 0.01 8.26
CA ARG A 157 17.12 1.42 8.65
C ARG A 157 16.68 2.36 7.56
N ARG A 158 17.03 2.10 6.29
CA ARG A 158 16.60 2.94 5.15
C ARG A 158 15.10 2.91 4.91
N VAL A 159 14.46 1.78 5.20
CA VAL A 159 12.99 1.66 5.09
C VAL A 159 12.28 2.52 6.14
N PHE A 160 12.75 2.52 7.39
CA PHE A 160 12.13 3.30 8.47
C PHE A 160 12.60 4.76 8.54
N HIS A 161 13.81 5.04 8.04
CA HIS A 161 14.42 6.36 8.03
C HIS A 161 14.96 6.68 6.63
N PRO A 162 14.09 7.04 5.67
CA PRO A 162 14.51 7.43 4.33
C PRO A 162 15.55 8.55 4.36
N GLY A 163 16.59 8.45 3.53
CA GLY A 163 17.68 9.41 3.51
C GLY A 163 18.80 9.17 4.54
N SER A 164 18.70 8.13 5.40
CA SER A 164 19.83 7.77 6.26
C SER A 164 21.04 7.35 5.44
N LYS A 165 22.22 7.87 5.83
CA LYS A 165 23.48 7.44 5.24
C LYS A 165 23.79 6.00 5.58
N TYR A 166 24.12 5.24 4.56
CA TYR A 166 24.66 3.89 4.64
C TYR A 166 25.56 3.70 3.43
N GLU A 167 26.85 3.72 3.65
CA GLU A 167 27.87 3.76 2.59
C GLU A 167 28.55 2.39 2.40
N GLU A 168 28.27 1.45 3.30
CA GLU A 168 28.80 0.07 3.19
C GLU A 168 28.08 -0.71 2.11
N MET A 169 28.83 -1.50 1.36
CA MET A 169 28.33 -2.39 0.33
C MET A 169 28.76 -3.82 0.62
N LEU A 170 27.81 -4.75 0.66
CA LEU A 170 28.13 -6.18 0.73
C LEU A 170 28.62 -6.65 -0.63
N CYS A 171 29.89 -7.03 -0.73
CA CYS A 171 30.47 -7.62 -1.92
C CYS A 171 30.55 -9.14 -1.79
N LEU A 172 29.92 -9.86 -2.74
CA LEU A 172 30.02 -11.31 -2.86
C LEU A 172 31.02 -11.64 -3.94
N VAL A 173 32.15 -12.31 -3.55
CA VAL A 173 33.22 -12.71 -4.48
C VAL A 173 33.15 -14.21 -4.70
N ALA A 174 32.89 -14.63 -5.94
CA ALA A 174 32.89 -16.03 -6.34
C ALA A 174 34.18 -16.37 -7.13
N VAL A 175 34.74 -17.54 -6.84
CA VAL A 175 35.98 -17.99 -7.49
C VAL A 175 35.74 -18.55 -8.90
N SER A 176 34.48 -18.90 -9.23
CA SER A 176 34.14 -19.44 -10.56
C SER A 176 32.72 -19.10 -10.94
N TYR A 177 32.53 -18.59 -12.16
CA TYR A 177 31.20 -18.31 -12.73
C TYR A 177 30.35 -19.56 -12.99
N THR A 178 30.92 -20.75 -12.93
CA THR A 178 30.24 -22.01 -13.21
C THR A 178 29.31 -22.46 -12.08
N HIS A 179 29.35 -21.87 -10.89
CA HIS A 179 28.51 -22.22 -9.75
C HIS A 179 27.35 -21.24 -9.50
N LEU A 180 27.25 -20.16 -10.25
CA LEU A 180 26.12 -19.21 -10.22
C LEU A 180 25.07 -19.53 -11.31
N THR A 181 24.85 -20.79 -11.61
CA THR A 181 23.66 -21.17 -12.35
C THR A 181 22.46 -21.09 -11.40
N LEU A 182 21.69 -20.02 -11.49
CA LEU A 182 20.32 -20.02 -10.97
C LEU A 182 19.64 -21.28 -11.49
N PRO A 183 18.90 -22.05 -10.65
CA PRO A 183 18.08 -23.14 -11.16
C PRO A 183 17.09 -22.53 -12.15
N THR A 184 17.35 -22.71 -13.44
CA THR A 184 16.37 -22.46 -14.47
C THR A 184 15.29 -23.52 -14.28
N ASN A 185 14.15 -23.16 -13.70
CA ASN A 185 12.95 -23.94 -13.78
C ASN A 185 12.59 -24.08 -15.27
N SER A 186 13.06 -25.14 -15.89
CA SER A 186 12.50 -25.64 -17.13
C SER A 186 11.12 -26.19 -16.82
N LEU A 187 10.09 -25.37 -16.95
CA LEU A 187 8.73 -25.85 -17.10
C LEU A 187 8.63 -26.46 -18.49
N VAL A 188 8.54 -27.79 -18.54
CA VAL A 188 7.98 -28.55 -19.67
C VAL A 188 6.49 -28.69 -19.42
#